data_528dfc7a5de591fd3b3bb95b77544a7a
#
_entry.id   528dfc7a5de591fd3b3bb95b77544a7a
#
_cell.length_a   1.000
_cell.length_b   1.000
_cell.length_c   1.000
_cell.angle_alpha   90.00
_cell.angle_beta   90.00
_cell.angle_gamma   90.00
#
_symmetry.space_group_name_H-M   'P 1'
#
loop_
_entity.id
_entity.type
_entity.pdbx_description
1 polymer ?
#
loop_
_entity_poly.entity_id
_entity_poly.type
_entity_poly.pdbx_seq_one_letter_code
_entity_poly.pdbx_strand_id
1 'polypeptide(L)'
;MPPAANGKMVRLRTEGEGTEVDKTVIEGLADPLTHLIRNAIDHGIEQPDRRLAAGKPEEGTVRLVAAHRSGRVLIEVADDGAGIDRARVRDIAVQKGLIAADAQLGDGEIDNLLFLPGFSTAKSVSDISGRGVGMDVVKRSIQALGGRLTVSSRPGQGSSFVMSLPLTLAVVDGMVVSVGGQTLVLPLSTVMETVLPQPGDLHVIGAGSRVLAIRGGFLPVAEVGQELGFSPPGGDRAPVTDRRVAVLVETSDGQRFALLVDAIKDQRQVVIKSLEANYGRVPGITAATILGDGKVALILDVDAMLSRKANDLPSFTPPLPNAMIHTGAGA
;
A
#
# COMPACT_ATOMS: atom_id res chain seq x y z
N MET A 1 20.99 -28.76 14.67
CA MET A 1 21.25 -27.47 15.30
C MET A 1 21.46 -26.44 14.20
N PRO A 2 20.62 -25.41 14.04
CA PRO A 2 20.93 -24.32 13.12
C PRO A 2 22.11 -23.51 13.68
N PRO A 3 23.01 -22.98 12.83
CA PRO A 3 24.14 -22.18 13.29
C PRO A 3 23.67 -20.92 13.96
N ALA A 4 24.31 -20.58 15.09
CA ALA A 4 24.08 -19.35 15.84
C ALA A 4 24.33 -18.12 14.94
N ALA A 5 23.28 -17.45 14.51
CA ALA A 5 23.40 -16.16 13.87
C ALA A 5 23.79 -15.14 14.95
N ASN A 6 24.94 -14.51 14.81
CA ASN A 6 25.44 -13.45 15.71
C ASN A 6 25.60 -13.84 17.19
N GLY A 7 25.92 -15.13 17.49
CA GLY A 7 26.13 -15.60 18.87
C GLY A 7 24.83 -15.76 19.69
N LYS A 8 23.67 -15.65 19.08
CA LYS A 8 22.37 -15.88 19.74
C LYS A 8 21.93 -17.33 19.53
N MET A 9 21.42 -17.95 20.58
CA MET A 9 20.75 -19.25 20.50
C MET A 9 19.27 -19.02 20.27
N VAL A 10 18.73 -19.50 19.15
CA VAL A 10 17.33 -19.29 18.78
C VAL A 10 16.69 -20.59 18.30
N ARG A 11 15.55 -20.91 18.89
CA ARG A 11 14.70 -22.02 18.50
C ARG A 11 13.54 -21.53 17.65
N LEU A 12 13.37 -22.11 16.46
CA LEU A 12 12.15 -21.92 15.66
C LEU A 12 11.13 -22.99 16.06
N ARG A 13 9.91 -22.55 16.38
CA ARG A 13 8.74 -23.41 16.58
C ARG A 13 7.72 -23.15 15.50
N THR A 14 7.20 -24.22 14.88
CA THR A 14 6.16 -24.14 13.85
C THR A 14 4.89 -24.78 14.33
N GLU A 15 3.76 -24.18 14.01
CA GLU A 15 2.42 -24.69 14.31
C GLU A 15 1.51 -24.47 13.08
N GLY A 16 0.61 -25.45 12.82
CA GLY A 16 -0.31 -25.35 11.68
C GLY A 16 0.28 -25.72 10.33
N GLU A 17 1.22 -26.64 10.30
CA GLU A 17 1.91 -27.13 9.09
C GLU A 17 0.95 -27.72 8.04
N GLY A 18 -0.22 -28.20 8.45
CA GLY A 18 -1.29 -28.67 7.56
C GLY A 18 -2.22 -27.59 7.02
N THR A 19 -1.93 -26.29 7.25
CA THR A 19 -2.74 -25.21 6.74
C THR A 19 -2.54 -25.06 5.24
N GLU A 20 -3.58 -25.36 4.48
CA GLU A 20 -3.55 -25.23 3.02
C GLU A 20 -3.63 -23.77 2.61
N VAL A 21 -2.75 -23.35 1.69
CA VAL A 21 -2.65 -21.99 1.16
C VAL A 21 -2.39 -22.07 -0.34
N ASP A 22 -2.97 -21.17 -1.12
CA ASP A 22 -2.71 -21.08 -2.55
C ASP A 22 -1.21 -20.94 -2.83
N LYS A 23 -0.72 -21.66 -3.87
CA LYS A 23 0.70 -21.69 -4.24
C LYS A 23 1.26 -20.29 -4.51
N THR A 24 0.49 -19.44 -5.18
CA THR A 24 0.92 -18.07 -5.51
C THR A 24 1.07 -17.20 -4.26
N VAL A 25 0.21 -17.41 -3.27
CA VAL A 25 0.30 -16.75 -1.96
C VAL A 25 1.56 -17.23 -1.21
N ILE A 26 1.86 -18.54 -1.24
CA ILE A 26 3.07 -19.10 -0.62
C ILE A 26 4.34 -18.51 -1.26
N GLU A 27 4.39 -18.45 -2.60
CA GLU A 27 5.51 -17.87 -3.32
C GLU A 27 5.72 -16.39 -2.97
N GLY A 28 4.63 -15.61 -2.86
CA GLY A 28 4.67 -14.20 -2.46
C GLY A 28 5.01 -13.96 -0.99
N LEU A 29 4.85 -14.98 -0.13
CA LEU A 29 5.13 -14.89 1.31
C LEU A 29 6.58 -15.23 1.68
N ALA A 30 7.34 -15.93 0.83
CA ALA A 30 8.67 -16.43 1.15
C ALA A 30 9.62 -15.31 1.60
N ASP A 31 9.71 -14.22 0.85
CA ASP A 31 10.55 -13.06 1.18
C ASP A 31 10.06 -12.30 2.42
N PRO A 32 8.76 -11.93 2.55
CA PRO A 32 8.20 -11.35 3.76
C PRO A 32 8.47 -12.16 5.03
N LEU A 33 8.22 -13.48 4.99
CA LEU A 33 8.47 -14.37 6.14
C LEU A 33 9.93 -14.42 6.51
N THR A 34 10.81 -14.60 5.52
CA THR A 34 12.27 -14.60 5.74
C THR A 34 12.73 -13.31 6.41
N HIS A 35 12.18 -12.16 5.98
CA HIS A 35 12.53 -10.86 6.56
C HIS A 35 12.02 -10.72 7.99
N LEU A 36 10.76 -11.12 8.28
CA LEU A 36 10.21 -11.07 9.63
C LEU A 36 10.98 -11.97 10.60
N ILE A 37 11.28 -13.22 10.20
CA ILE A 37 12.07 -14.15 11.00
C ILE A 37 13.46 -13.59 11.26
N ARG A 38 14.12 -13.03 10.24
CA ARG A 38 15.43 -12.40 10.39
C ARG A 38 15.37 -11.22 11.36
N ASN A 39 14.36 -10.35 11.25
CA ASN A 39 14.18 -9.24 12.18
C ASN A 39 13.95 -9.72 13.61
N ALA A 40 13.16 -10.77 13.83
CA ALA A 40 12.97 -11.37 15.14
C ALA A 40 14.31 -11.84 15.72
N ILE A 41 15.15 -12.51 14.94
CA ILE A 41 16.46 -13.01 15.38
C ILE A 41 17.43 -11.86 15.61
N ASP A 42 17.58 -10.94 14.65
CA ASP A 42 18.64 -9.92 14.69
C ASP A 42 18.32 -8.80 15.69
N HIS A 43 17.05 -8.39 15.74
CA HIS A 43 16.61 -7.21 16.48
C HIS A 43 15.68 -7.52 17.66
N GLY A 44 14.83 -8.56 17.56
CA GLY A 44 13.88 -8.95 18.60
C GLY A 44 14.56 -9.67 19.75
N ILE A 45 15.20 -10.80 19.49
CA ILE A 45 15.85 -11.63 20.50
C ILE A 45 17.10 -10.92 21.05
N GLU A 46 17.22 -10.88 22.38
CA GLU A 46 18.38 -10.32 23.07
C GLU A 46 19.59 -11.29 23.04
N GLN A 47 20.79 -10.79 23.31
CA GLN A 47 21.97 -11.61 23.57
C GLN A 47 21.77 -12.48 24.83
N PRO A 48 22.36 -13.68 24.88
CA PRO A 48 22.19 -14.63 25.98
C PRO A 48 22.35 -14.00 27.37
N ASP A 49 23.40 -13.22 27.58
CA ASP A 49 23.69 -12.56 28.87
C ASP A 49 22.55 -11.59 29.27
N ARG A 50 21.98 -10.85 28.33
CA ARG A 50 20.87 -9.93 28.58
C ARG A 50 19.59 -10.69 28.89
N ARG A 51 19.34 -11.83 28.21
CA ARG A 51 18.19 -12.68 28.49
C ARG A 51 18.23 -13.24 29.89
N LEU A 52 19.38 -13.80 30.30
CA LEU A 52 19.59 -14.30 31.65
C LEU A 52 19.41 -13.20 32.70
N ALA A 53 19.97 -12.00 32.48
CA ALA A 53 19.79 -10.85 33.39
C ALA A 53 18.32 -10.42 33.48
N ALA A 54 17.51 -10.63 32.44
CA ALA A 54 16.06 -10.37 32.45
C ALA A 54 15.22 -11.56 32.99
N GLY A 55 15.85 -12.63 33.48
CA GLY A 55 15.17 -13.82 33.99
C GLY A 55 14.57 -14.70 32.90
N LYS A 56 15.02 -14.56 31.66
CA LYS A 56 14.59 -15.38 30.51
C LYS A 56 15.54 -16.56 30.28
N PRO A 57 15.09 -17.63 29.60
CA PRO A 57 16.00 -18.69 29.14
C PRO A 57 17.07 -18.11 28.20
N GLU A 58 18.26 -18.70 28.23
CA GLU A 58 19.36 -18.33 27.33
C GLU A 58 18.97 -18.43 25.86
N GLU A 59 18.27 -19.50 25.50
CA GLU A 59 17.74 -19.73 24.16
C GLU A 59 16.46 -18.92 23.93
N GLY A 60 16.45 -18.05 22.91
CA GLY A 60 15.26 -17.34 22.46
C GLY A 60 14.36 -18.22 21.58
N THR A 61 13.08 -17.88 21.51
CA THR A 61 12.11 -18.61 20.68
C THR A 61 11.49 -17.67 19.65
N VAL A 62 11.52 -18.10 18.38
CA VAL A 62 10.71 -17.54 17.31
C VAL A 62 9.62 -18.55 16.97
N ARG A 63 8.37 -18.12 16.99
CA ARG A 63 7.21 -18.96 16.69
C ARG A 63 6.60 -18.53 15.37
N LEU A 64 6.38 -19.51 14.47
CA LEU A 64 5.66 -19.34 13.20
C LEU A 64 4.37 -20.18 13.28
N VAL A 65 3.24 -19.52 13.19
CA VAL A 65 1.92 -20.17 13.26
C VAL A 65 1.14 -19.87 11.99
N ALA A 66 0.53 -20.90 11.40
CA ALA A 66 -0.42 -20.75 10.33
C ALA A 66 -1.78 -21.35 10.74
N ALA A 67 -2.87 -20.64 10.47
CA ALA A 67 -4.22 -21.13 10.79
C ALA A 67 -5.27 -20.53 9.85
N HIS A 68 -6.32 -21.28 9.60
CA HIS A 68 -7.52 -20.75 8.97
C HIS A 68 -8.45 -20.12 10.02
N ARG A 69 -8.85 -18.88 9.82
CA ARG A 69 -9.78 -18.19 10.69
C ARG A 69 -10.70 -17.26 9.90
N SER A 70 -12.01 -17.45 10.05
CA SER A 70 -13.04 -16.58 9.44
C SER A 70 -12.86 -16.38 7.93
N GLY A 71 -12.56 -17.45 7.18
CA GLY A 71 -12.38 -17.39 5.73
C GLY A 71 -11.05 -16.73 5.28
N ARG A 72 -10.08 -16.59 6.18
CA ARG A 72 -8.75 -16.05 5.91
C ARG A 72 -7.68 -17.00 6.44
N VAL A 73 -6.51 -16.92 5.82
CA VAL A 73 -5.29 -17.52 6.37
C VAL A 73 -4.62 -16.48 7.27
N LEU A 74 -4.39 -16.84 8.52
CA LEU A 74 -3.58 -16.06 9.45
C LEU A 74 -2.22 -16.71 9.56
N ILE A 75 -1.16 -15.92 9.35
CA ILE A 75 0.21 -16.33 9.57
C ILE A 75 0.81 -15.38 10.59
N GLU A 76 1.29 -15.92 11.68
CA GLU A 76 1.91 -15.18 12.77
C GLU A 76 3.39 -15.51 12.88
N VAL A 77 4.24 -14.49 12.95
CA VAL A 77 5.64 -14.59 13.35
C VAL A 77 5.79 -13.85 14.67
N ALA A 78 6.09 -14.58 15.73
CA ALA A 78 6.24 -14.03 17.08
C ALA A 78 7.60 -14.38 17.67
N ASP A 79 8.17 -13.46 18.43
CA ASP A 79 9.39 -13.66 19.21
C ASP A 79 9.13 -13.44 20.70
N ASP A 80 9.98 -14.02 21.56
CA ASP A 80 10.01 -13.83 23.01
C ASP A 80 11.10 -12.85 23.46
N GLY A 81 11.48 -11.93 22.54
CA GLY A 81 12.57 -10.98 22.74
C GLY A 81 12.22 -9.75 23.58
N ALA A 82 12.98 -8.67 23.37
CA ALA A 82 12.84 -7.44 24.14
C ALA A 82 11.55 -6.66 23.83
N GLY A 83 10.89 -6.95 22.71
CA GLY A 83 9.79 -6.13 22.21
C GLY A 83 10.28 -4.88 21.47
N ILE A 84 9.34 -4.05 21.05
CA ILE A 84 9.60 -2.80 20.34
C ILE A 84 9.92 -1.70 21.34
N ASP A 85 11.08 -1.07 21.18
CA ASP A 85 11.46 0.14 21.89
C ASP A 85 10.74 1.35 21.26
N ARG A 86 9.56 1.67 21.75
CA ARG A 86 8.70 2.74 21.23
C ARG A 86 9.32 4.13 21.37
N ALA A 87 10.10 4.36 22.43
CA ALA A 87 10.80 5.63 22.60
C ALA A 87 11.79 5.83 21.45
N ARG A 88 12.62 4.83 21.17
CA ARG A 88 13.58 4.86 20.07
C ARG A 88 12.90 4.94 18.71
N VAL A 89 11.78 4.23 18.49
CA VAL A 89 10.99 4.30 17.25
C VAL A 89 10.51 5.72 17.01
N ARG A 90 9.93 6.36 18.04
CA ARG A 90 9.47 7.74 17.99
C ARG A 90 10.61 8.71 17.66
N ASP A 91 11.74 8.60 18.38
CA ASP A 91 12.91 9.46 18.17
C ASP A 91 13.42 9.38 16.72
N ILE A 92 13.52 8.18 16.17
CA ILE A 92 13.92 7.96 14.77
C ILE A 92 12.92 8.58 13.80
N ALA A 93 11.61 8.43 14.05
CA ALA A 93 10.58 9.00 13.20
C ALA A 93 10.62 10.55 13.21
N VAL A 94 10.83 11.18 14.37
CA VAL A 94 11.04 12.63 14.48
C VAL A 94 12.30 13.08 13.75
N GLN A 95 13.44 12.41 13.96
CA GLN A 95 14.70 12.73 13.31
C GLN A 95 14.63 12.64 11.78
N LYS A 96 13.80 11.73 11.27
CA LYS A 96 13.57 11.55 9.83
C LYS A 96 12.47 12.45 9.27
N GLY A 97 11.82 13.27 10.11
CA GLY A 97 10.73 14.15 9.70
C GLY A 97 9.45 13.42 9.31
N LEU A 98 9.28 12.16 9.74
CA LEU A 98 8.09 11.36 9.47
C LEU A 98 6.91 11.73 10.37
N ILE A 99 7.19 12.28 11.54
CA ILE A 99 6.20 12.80 12.49
C ILE A 99 6.70 14.11 13.13
N ALA A 100 5.80 14.94 13.58
CA ALA A 100 6.15 16.13 14.38
C ALA A 100 6.64 15.72 15.79
N ALA A 101 7.54 16.53 16.39
CA ALA A 101 8.12 16.22 17.69
C ALA A 101 7.09 16.21 18.83
N ASP A 102 6.01 16.97 18.68
CA ASP A 102 4.90 17.11 19.62
C ASP A 102 3.71 16.17 19.32
N ALA A 103 3.82 15.30 18.29
CA ALA A 103 2.76 14.39 17.93
C ALA A 103 2.39 13.46 19.10
N GLN A 104 1.10 13.42 19.44
CA GLN A 104 0.55 12.52 20.46
C GLN A 104 0.12 11.23 19.77
N LEU A 105 0.91 10.18 19.94
CA LEU A 105 0.66 8.86 19.33
C LEU A 105 0.47 7.82 20.42
N GLY A 106 -0.53 6.96 20.24
CA GLY A 106 -0.71 5.77 21.06
C GLY A 106 0.29 4.66 20.68
N ASP A 107 0.43 3.66 21.57
CA ASP A 107 1.38 2.55 21.40
C ASP A 107 1.28 1.87 20.03
N GLY A 108 0.05 1.56 19.57
CA GLY A 108 -0.18 0.93 18.28
C GLY A 108 0.16 1.83 17.09
N GLU A 109 0.00 3.13 17.23
CA GLU A 109 0.39 4.10 16.19
C GLU A 109 1.92 4.17 16.09
N ILE A 110 2.63 4.17 17.22
CA ILE A 110 4.08 4.14 17.26
C ILE A 110 4.60 2.83 16.63
N ASP A 111 4.01 1.68 16.97
CA ASP A 111 4.38 0.39 16.40
C ASP A 111 4.17 0.39 14.85
N ASN A 112 3.15 1.08 14.35
CA ASN A 112 2.88 1.22 12.92
C ASN A 112 3.87 2.12 12.16
N LEU A 113 4.63 2.98 12.86
CA LEU A 113 5.68 3.80 12.24
C LEU A 113 6.78 2.94 11.60
N LEU A 114 6.99 1.71 12.08
CA LEU A 114 7.93 0.75 11.50
C LEU A 114 7.66 0.45 10.03
N PHE A 115 6.42 0.64 9.57
CA PHE A 115 5.99 0.37 8.21
C PHE A 115 6.01 1.59 7.29
N LEU A 116 6.42 2.75 7.79
CA LEU A 116 6.53 3.95 6.96
C LEU A 116 7.72 3.85 5.99
N PRO A 117 7.57 4.30 4.74
CA PRO A 117 8.66 4.36 3.80
C PRO A 117 9.86 5.12 4.38
N GLY A 118 11.05 4.55 4.26
CA GLY A 118 12.27 5.18 4.78
C GLY A 118 12.49 5.04 6.29
N PHE A 119 11.62 4.35 7.03
CA PHE A 119 11.79 4.17 8.49
C PHE A 119 12.98 3.29 8.86
N SER A 120 13.53 2.43 7.97
CA SER A 120 14.59 1.46 8.33
C SER A 120 15.59 2.00 9.36
N THR A 121 15.81 1.23 10.43
CA THR A 121 16.73 1.55 11.53
C THR A 121 18.19 1.26 11.20
N ALA A 122 18.47 0.61 10.07
CA ALA A 122 19.82 0.26 9.65
C ALA A 122 20.59 1.51 9.21
N LYS A 123 21.72 1.78 9.88
CA LYS A 123 22.67 2.87 9.54
C LYS A 123 23.49 2.58 8.28
N SER A 124 23.46 1.36 7.76
CA SER A 124 24.15 0.96 6.52
C SER A 124 23.34 -0.11 5.81
N VAL A 125 23.26 0.01 4.50
CA VAL A 125 22.85 -1.08 3.61
C VAL A 125 23.90 -2.17 3.79
N SER A 126 23.59 -3.22 4.56
CA SER A 126 24.47 -4.39 4.63
C SER A 126 24.39 -5.11 3.29
N ASP A 127 25.51 -5.16 2.60
CA ASP A 127 25.73 -5.73 1.25
C ASP A 127 25.40 -7.22 1.08
N ILE A 128 24.82 -7.88 2.10
CA ILE A 128 24.53 -9.33 2.07
C ILE A 128 23.14 -9.65 1.49
N SER A 129 22.28 -8.63 1.33
CA SER A 129 20.99 -8.79 0.63
C SER A 129 20.84 -7.63 -0.35
N GLY A 130 21.36 -7.69 -1.54
CA GLY A 130 21.37 -6.65 -2.59
C GLY A 130 20.05 -5.92 -2.89
N ARG A 131 19.11 -5.90 -1.97
CA ARG A 131 17.87 -5.14 -1.96
C ARG A 131 17.64 -4.67 -0.53
N GLY A 132 17.75 -3.37 -0.26
CA GLY A 132 17.40 -2.76 1.03
C GLY A 132 15.93 -3.02 1.38
N VAL A 133 15.62 -4.22 1.87
CA VAL A 133 14.24 -4.62 2.20
C VAL A 133 13.92 -4.06 3.58
N GLY A 134 13.05 -3.07 3.64
CA GLY A 134 12.49 -2.51 4.88
C GLY A 134 11.14 -3.15 5.24
N MET A 135 10.63 -2.85 6.44
CA MET A 135 9.30 -3.30 6.88
C MET A 135 8.17 -2.72 6.00
N ASP A 136 8.39 -1.59 5.36
CA ASP A 136 7.50 -0.99 4.36
C ASP A 136 7.34 -1.88 3.13
N VAL A 137 8.42 -2.55 2.70
CA VAL A 137 8.39 -3.52 1.60
C VAL A 137 7.59 -4.76 2.00
N VAL A 138 7.80 -5.28 3.22
CA VAL A 138 7.01 -6.40 3.76
C VAL A 138 5.52 -6.06 3.75
N LYS A 139 5.14 -4.89 4.27
CA LYS A 139 3.74 -4.44 4.29
C LYS A 139 3.15 -4.38 2.87
N ARG A 140 3.88 -3.80 1.91
CA ARG A 140 3.43 -3.72 0.51
C ARG A 140 3.27 -5.09 -0.15
N SER A 141 4.20 -6.02 0.08
CA SER A 141 4.09 -7.38 -0.45
C SER A 141 2.84 -8.09 0.08
N ILE A 142 2.54 -7.95 1.38
CA ILE A 142 1.32 -8.51 1.97
C ILE A 142 0.06 -7.84 1.41
N GLN A 143 0.07 -6.52 1.22
CA GLN A 143 -1.05 -5.79 0.60
C GLN A 143 -1.28 -6.19 -0.87
N ALA A 144 -0.20 -6.43 -1.64
CA ALA A 144 -0.29 -6.92 -3.01
C ALA A 144 -0.94 -8.30 -3.11
N LEU A 145 -0.86 -9.11 -2.05
CA LEU A 145 -1.57 -10.39 -1.92
C LEU A 145 -3.01 -10.22 -1.39
N GLY A 146 -3.54 -9.00 -1.31
CA GLY A 146 -4.86 -8.71 -0.72
C GLY A 146 -4.91 -8.92 0.79
N GLY A 147 -3.74 -8.97 1.44
CA GLY A 147 -3.58 -9.20 2.86
C GLY A 147 -3.48 -7.92 3.68
N ARG A 148 -3.44 -8.11 4.99
CA ARG A 148 -3.18 -7.06 5.99
C ARG A 148 -2.08 -7.54 6.92
N LEU A 149 -1.14 -6.67 7.25
CA LEU A 149 -0.10 -6.88 8.25
C LEU A 149 -0.41 -6.02 9.47
N THR A 150 -0.41 -6.65 10.65
CA THR A 150 -0.54 -5.98 11.95
C THR A 150 0.63 -6.36 12.85
N VAL A 151 0.99 -5.47 13.75
CA VAL A 151 2.04 -5.68 14.73
C VAL A 151 1.49 -5.44 16.13
N SER A 152 1.92 -6.23 17.08
CA SER A 152 1.71 -6.01 18.51
C SER A 152 2.98 -6.35 19.27
N SER A 153 3.30 -5.56 20.29
CA SER A 153 4.52 -5.75 21.08
C SER A 153 4.28 -5.39 22.54
N ARG A 154 4.95 -6.14 23.41
CA ARG A 154 5.02 -5.83 24.84
C ARG A 154 6.48 -5.78 25.28
N PRO A 155 6.90 -4.68 25.90
CA PRO A 155 8.28 -4.55 26.40
C PRO A 155 8.66 -5.74 27.28
N GLY A 156 9.80 -6.34 26.99
CA GLY A 156 10.31 -7.50 27.70
C GLY A 156 9.61 -8.84 27.41
N GLN A 157 8.54 -8.86 26.61
CA GLN A 157 7.77 -10.07 26.29
C GLN A 157 7.82 -10.43 24.79
N GLY A 158 8.45 -9.59 23.97
CA GLY A 158 8.61 -9.80 22.54
C GLY A 158 7.60 -9.09 21.67
N SER A 159 7.59 -9.46 20.41
CA SER A 159 6.72 -8.88 19.38
C SER A 159 6.04 -9.97 18.56
N SER A 160 4.86 -9.67 18.02
CA SER A 160 4.11 -10.52 17.12
C SER A 160 3.68 -9.74 15.89
N PHE A 161 3.96 -10.29 14.71
CA PHE A 161 3.54 -9.80 13.41
C PHE A 161 2.52 -10.77 12.84
N VAL A 162 1.29 -10.31 12.62
CA VAL A 162 0.19 -11.13 12.09
C VAL A 162 -0.15 -10.69 10.68
N MET A 163 0.01 -11.61 9.73
CA MET A 163 -0.43 -11.45 8.35
C MET A 163 -1.78 -12.13 8.19
N SER A 164 -2.79 -11.39 7.74
CA SER A 164 -4.11 -11.91 7.43
C SER A 164 -4.32 -11.87 5.92
N LEU A 165 -4.44 -13.03 5.29
CA LEU A 165 -4.52 -13.20 3.85
C LEU A 165 -5.87 -13.81 3.45
N PRO A 166 -6.43 -13.50 2.28
CA PRO A 166 -7.62 -14.18 1.80
C PRO A 166 -7.30 -15.65 1.46
N LEU A 167 -8.23 -16.54 1.70
CA LEU A 167 -8.12 -17.97 1.33
C LEU A 167 -8.11 -18.19 -0.18
N THR A 168 -8.79 -17.32 -0.91
CA THR A 168 -8.89 -17.34 -2.37
C THR A 168 -7.88 -16.37 -2.98
N LEU A 169 -7.55 -16.54 -4.24
CA LEU A 169 -6.84 -15.54 -5.03
C LEU A 169 -7.39 -14.14 -4.70
N ALA A 170 -6.50 -13.18 -4.47
CA ALA A 170 -6.92 -11.81 -4.23
C ALA A 170 -7.78 -11.35 -5.42
N VAL A 171 -9.03 -11.09 -5.15
CA VAL A 171 -10.01 -10.60 -6.13
C VAL A 171 -10.26 -9.13 -5.85
N VAL A 172 -10.22 -8.32 -6.88
CA VAL A 172 -10.55 -6.90 -6.82
C VAL A 172 -11.77 -6.65 -7.69
N ASP A 173 -12.75 -5.94 -7.13
CA ASP A 173 -13.81 -5.37 -7.95
C ASP A 173 -13.21 -4.24 -8.79
N GLY A 174 -13.21 -4.41 -10.11
CA GLY A 174 -12.54 -3.54 -11.04
C GLY A 174 -13.45 -2.97 -12.11
N MET A 175 -13.25 -1.71 -12.44
CA MET A 175 -13.80 -1.08 -13.64
C MET A 175 -12.82 -1.28 -14.78
N VAL A 176 -13.23 -1.99 -15.80
CA VAL A 176 -12.43 -2.22 -17.02
C VAL A 176 -12.56 -1.02 -17.92
N VAL A 177 -11.45 -0.36 -18.19
CA VAL A 177 -11.39 0.85 -19.03
C VAL A 177 -10.47 0.66 -20.23
N SER A 178 -10.66 1.46 -21.26
CA SER A 178 -9.79 1.55 -22.43
C SER A 178 -9.03 2.87 -22.39
N VAL A 179 -7.72 2.81 -22.65
CA VAL A 179 -6.84 3.98 -22.70
C VAL A 179 -5.76 3.74 -23.76
N GLY A 180 -5.73 4.55 -24.83
CA GLY A 180 -4.74 4.42 -25.90
C GLY A 180 -4.70 3.03 -26.53
N GLY A 181 -5.86 2.38 -26.67
CA GLY A 181 -5.97 1.01 -27.19
C GLY A 181 -5.60 -0.08 -26.16
N GLN A 182 -5.07 0.27 -24.99
CA GLN A 182 -4.79 -0.67 -23.90
C GLN A 182 -6.04 -0.91 -23.05
N THR A 183 -6.12 -2.10 -22.46
CA THR A 183 -7.17 -2.43 -21.47
C THR A 183 -6.59 -2.37 -20.08
N LEU A 184 -7.17 -1.54 -19.23
CA LEU A 184 -6.75 -1.32 -17.85
C LEU A 184 -7.90 -1.64 -16.91
N VAL A 185 -7.57 -1.92 -15.66
CA VAL A 185 -8.53 -2.13 -14.57
C VAL A 185 -8.29 -1.08 -13.49
N LEU A 186 -9.31 -0.31 -13.21
CA LEU A 186 -9.33 0.66 -12.11
C LEU A 186 -10.03 0.04 -10.91
N PRO A 187 -9.39 -0.06 -9.73
CA PRO A 187 -10.05 -0.58 -8.53
C PRO A 187 -11.29 0.24 -8.17
N LEU A 188 -12.45 -0.41 -8.03
CA LEU A 188 -13.69 0.29 -7.69
C LEU A 188 -13.66 0.98 -6.34
N SER A 189 -12.80 0.53 -5.43
CA SER A 189 -12.60 1.16 -4.12
C SER A 189 -12.06 2.59 -4.18
N THR A 190 -11.45 2.98 -5.31
CA THR A 190 -10.95 4.35 -5.54
C THR A 190 -11.93 5.21 -6.35
N VAL A 191 -12.94 4.59 -6.96
CA VAL A 191 -13.89 5.28 -7.85
C VAL A 191 -15.03 5.89 -7.03
N MET A 192 -15.28 7.17 -7.24
CA MET A 192 -16.41 7.91 -6.65
C MET A 192 -17.61 7.90 -7.60
N GLU A 193 -17.40 8.41 -8.80
CA GLU A 193 -18.43 8.50 -9.84
C GLU A 193 -17.82 8.61 -11.23
N THR A 194 -18.64 8.50 -12.27
CA THR A 194 -18.24 8.67 -13.66
C THR A 194 -19.01 9.79 -14.31
N VAL A 195 -18.34 10.62 -15.09
CA VAL A 195 -18.93 11.79 -15.75
C VAL A 195 -18.55 11.77 -17.22
N LEU A 196 -19.49 12.14 -18.09
CA LEU A 196 -19.23 12.46 -19.49
C LEU A 196 -19.00 13.98 -19.58
N PRO A 197 -17.75 14.44 -19.73
CA PRO A 197 -17.46 15.87 -19.83
C PRO A 197 -18.12 16.45 -21.09
N GLN A 198 -18.79 17.58 -20.92
CA GLN A 198 -19.30 18.35 -22.06
C GLN A 198 -18.19 19.25 -22.63
N PRO A 199 -18.29 19.66 -23.92
CA PRO A 199 -17.41 20.71 -24.44
C PRO A 199 -17.54 21.96 -23.57
N GLY A 200 -16.47 22.36 -22.92
CA GLY A 200 -16.46 23.51 -21.99
C GLY A 200 -16.34 23.16 -20.52
N ASP A 201 -16.53 21.90 -20.10
CA ASP A 201 -16.28 21.49 -18.71
C ASP A 201 -14.78 21.33 -18.40
N LEU A 202 -13.96 21.16 -19.44
CA LEU A 202 -12.51 21.03 -19.30
C LEU A 202 -11.83 22.39 -19.52
N HIS A 203 -11.17 22.89 -18.48
CA HIS A 203 -10.46 24.15 -18.50
C HIS A 203 -8.95 23.93 -18.38
N VAL A 204 -8.15 24.82 -18.99
CA VAL A 204 -6.72 24.85 -18.84
C VAL A 204 -6.35 25.98 -17.88
N ILE A 205 -5.58 25.67 -16.85
CA ILE A 205 -5.13 26.63 -15.83
C ILE A 205 -3.58 26.70 -15.86
N GLY A 206 -3.05 27.93 -15.84
CA GLY A 206 -1.61 28.17 -15.76
C GLY A 206 -0.82 27.55 -16.91
N ALA A 207 0.29 26.89 -16.60
CA ALA A 207 1.26 26.36 -17.59
C ALA A 207 0.78 25.08 -18.32
N GLY A 208 -0.52 24.80 -18.36
CA GLY A 208 -1.09 23.67 -19.10
C GLY A 208 -1.77 22.58 -18.25
N SER A 209 -1.93 22.81 -16.95
CA SER A 209 -2.72 21.94 -16.08
C SER A 209 -4.18 21.98 -16.47
N ARG A 210 -4.84 20.83 -16.56
CA ARG A 210 -6.27 20.72 -16.87
C ARG A 210 -7.08 20.49 -15.62
N VAL A 211 -8.26 21.07 -15.58
CA VAL A 211 -9.26 20.84 -14.54
C VAL A 211 -10.61 20.56 -15.18
N LEU A 212 -11.38 19.71 -14.52
CA LEU A 212 -12.76 19.40 -14.87
C LEU A 212 -13.70 20.18 -13.95
N ALA A 213 -14.61 20.95 -14.53
CA ALA A 213 -15.70 21.58 -13.79
C ALA A 213 -16.74 20.53 -13.41
N ILE A 214 -17.04 20.43 -12.11
CA ILE A 214 -18.07 19.55 -11.55
C ILE A 214 -19.01 20.36 -10.66
N ARG A 215 -20.11 19.73 -10.23
CA ARG A 215 -21.00 20.37 -9.24
C ARG A 215 -20.21 20.61 -7.94
N GLY A 216 -19.97 21.89 -7.64
CA GLY A 216 -19.30 22.29 -6.40
C GLY A 216 -17.81 22.64 -6.54
N GLY A 217 -17.23 22.65 -7.75
CA GLY A 217 -15.87 23.10 -7.93
C GLY A 217 -15.15 22.54 -9.15
N PHE A 218 -13.82 22.51 -9.06
CA PHE A 218 -12.96 22.00 -10.11
C PHE A 218 -12.12 20.87 -9.59
N LEU A 219 -11.97 19.81 -10.37
CA LEU A 219 -11.06 18.70 -10.07
C LEU A 219 -9.86 18.70 -11.03
N PRO A 220 -8.65 18.47 -10.52
CA PRO A 220 -7.49 18.24 -11.37
C PRO A 220 -7.71 17.03 -12.28
N VAL A 221 -7.34 17.19 -13.55
CA VAL A 221 -7.46 16.12 -14.54
C VAL A 221 -6.12 15.39 -14.71
N ALA A 222 -6.15 14.06 -14.67
CA ALA A 222 -5.04 13.21 -15.04
C ALA A 222 -5.40 12.41 -16.30
N GLU A 223 -4.57 12.52 -17.33
CA GLU A 223 -4.72 11.73 -18.55
C GLU A 223 -3.95 10.42 -18.37
N VAL A 224 -4.67 9.33 -18.11
CA VAL A 224 -4.07 8.02 -17.78
C VAL A 224 -3.07 7.57 -18.84
N GLY A 225 -3.35 7.83 -20.12
CA GLY A 225 -2.45 7.48 -21.21
C GLY A 225 -1.11 8.24 -21.17
N GLN A 226 -1.10 9.49 -20.72
CA GLN A 226 0.14 10.28 -20.55
C GLN A 226 0.88 9.88 -19.30
N GLU A 227 0.18 9.69 -18.19
CA GLU A 227 0.78 9.29 -16.91
C GLU A 227 1.49 7.93 -17.00
N LEU A 228 0.96 7.02 -17.82
CA LEU A 228 1.53 5.68 -18.04
C LEU A 228 2.44 5.59 -19.29
N GLY A 229 2.63 6.69 -20.00
CA GLY A 229 3.49 6.71 -21.19
C GLY A 229 2.92 5.98 -22.42
N PHE A 230 1.60 5.74 -22.48
CA PHE A 230 0.94 5.14 -23.63
C PHE A 230 0.69 6.16 -24.77
N SER A 231 0.72 7.44 -24.44
CA SER A 231 0.60 8.53 -25.41
C SER A 231 1.88 9.36 -25.38
N PRO A 232 2.43 9.76 -26.56
CA PRO A 232 3.65 10.57 -26.59
C PRO A 232 3.42 11.92 -25.87
N PRO A 233 4.39 12.41 -25.09
CA PRO A 233 4.32 13.74 -24.52
C PRO A 233 4.23 14.78 -25.65
N GLY A 234 3.14 15.52 -25.71
CA GLY A 234 2.92 16.54 -26.75
C GLY A 234 2.39 16.03 -28.09
N GLY A 235 2.10 14.72 -28.22
CA GLY A 235 1.32 14.17 -29.33
C GLY A 235 0.03 14.95 -29.43
N ASP A 236 -0.35 15.36 -30.66
CA ASP A 236 -1.47 16.22 -30.99
C ASP A 236 -2.54 16.14 -29.93
N ARG A 237 -2.74 17.27 -29.22
CA ARG A 237 -3.89 17.46 -28.35
C ARG A 237 -5.11 17.33 -29.26
N ALA A 238 -5.43 16.07 -29.60
CA ALA A 238 -6.68 15.81 -30.30
C ALA A 238 -7.71 16.66 -29.56
N PRO A 239 -8.44 17.52 -30.25
CA PRO A 239 -9.45 18.32 -29.60
C PRO A 239 -10.23 17.35 -28.75
N VAL A 240 -10.64 17.74 -27.54
CA VAL A 240 -11.44 16.91 -26.63
C VAL A 240 -12.72 16.59 -27.38
N THR A 241 -12.57 15.81 -28.42
CA THR A 241 -13.62 15.37 -29.29
C THR A 241 -14.22 14.14 -28.64
N ASP A 242 -15.21 14.48 -27.90
CA ASP A 242 -16.46 13.86 -28.11
C ASP A 242 -16.73 12.48 -27.54
N ARG A 243 -15.96 11.85 -26.71
CA ARG A 243 -16.44 10.60 -26.07
C ARG A 243 -15.56 10.08 -24.93
N ARG A 244 -14.59 10.86 -24.46
CA ARG A 244 -13.82 10.40 -23.28
C ARG A 244 -14.66 10.49 -22.02
N VAL A 245 -14.49 9.51 -21.16
CA VAL A 245 -15.15 9.46 -19.85
C VAL A 245 -14.19 9.95 -18.79
N ALA A 246 -14.66 10.78 -17.89
CA ALA A 246 -13.95 11.15 -16.68
C ALA A 246 -14.39 10.21 -15.55
N VAL A 247 -13.48 9.48 -14.98
CA VAL A 247 -13.70 8.69 -13.76
C VAL A 247 -13.17 9.50 -12.59
N LEU A 248 -14.07 9.92 -11.69
CA LEU A 248 -13.68 10.66 -10.49
C LEU A 248 -13.19 9.67 -9.45
N VAL A 249 -11.99 9.91 -8.93
CA VAL A 249 -11.32 9.04 -7.97
C VAL A 249 -10.89 9.81 -6.74
N GLU A 250 -10.80 9.10 -5.61
CA GLU A 250 -10.24 9.61 -4.36
C GLU A 250 -9.04 8.74 -3.98
N THR A 251 -7.91 9.38 -3.72
CA THR A 251 -6.67 8.75 -3.26
C THR A 251 -6.75 8.43 -1.76
N SER A 252 -5.83 7.61 -1.27
CA SER A 252 -5.78 7.18 0.14
C SER A 252 -5.56 8.34 1.13
N ASP A 253 -5.01 9.47 0.67
CA ASP A 253 -4.83 10.73 1.41
C ASP A 253 -6.01 11.70 1.27
N GLY A 254 -7.12 11.26 0.61
CA GLY A 254 -8.35 12.03 0.46
C GLY A 254 -8.32 13.07 -0.66
N GLN A 255 -7.30 13.07 -1.52
CA GLN A 255 -7.28 13.95 -2.69
C GLN A 255 -8.17 13.40 -3.81
N ARG A 256 -8.78 14.31 -4.57
CA ARG A 256 -9.72 13.95 -5.64
C ARG A 256 -9.22 14.39 -6.99
N PHE A 257 -9.36 13.51 -7.97
CA PHE A 257 -8.91 13.71 -9.35
C PHE A 257 -9.97 13.21 -10.35
N ALA A 258 -9.92 13.75 -11.55
CA ALA A 258 -10.67 13.24 -12.68
C ALA A 258 -9.71 12.50 -13.63
N LEU A 259 -9.82 11.17 -13.71
CA LEU A 259 -9.05 10.35 -14.65
C LEU A 259 -9.75 10.31 -16.00
N LEU A 260 -9.09 10.80 -17.06
CA LEU A 260 -9.65 10.69 -18.42
C LEU A 260 -9.25 9.35 -19.05
N VAL A 261 -10.27 8.58 -19.43
CA VAL A 261 -10.17 7.32 -20.14
C VAL A 261 -10.95 7.39 -21.47
N ASP A 262 -10.60 6.54 -22.43
CA ASP A 262 -11.28 6.56 -23.74
C ASP A 262 -12.70 5.99 -23.63
N ALA A 263 -12.87 4.90 -22.86
CA ALA A 263 -14.17 4.27 -22.62
C ALA A 263 -14.15 3.40 -21.35
N ILE A 264 -15.30 3.24 -20.74
CA ILE A 264 -15.57 2.20 -19.75
C ILE A 264 -16.15 1.01 -20.53
N LYS A 265 -15.57 -0.17 -20.35
CA LYS A 265 -15.99 -1.40 -21.03
C LYS A 265 -16.94 -2.22 -20.18
N ASP A 266 -16.59 -2.39 -18.87
CA ASP A 266 -17.31 -3.31 -18.00
C ASP A 266 -16.92 -3.05 -16.52
N GLN A 267 -17.70 -3.63 -15.61
CA GLN A 267 -17.34 -3.76 -14.18
C GLN A 267 -17.40 -5.23 -13.82
N ARG A 268 -16.30 -5.74 -13.29
CA ARG A 268 -16.20 -7.15 -12.91
C ARG A 268 -15.19 -7.40 -11.81
N GLN A 269 -15.31 -8.54 -11.19
CA GLN A 269 -14.27 -9.05 -10.32
C GLN A 269 -13.12 -9.60 -11.16
N VAL A 270 -11.90 -9.21 -10.81
CA VAL A 270 -10.68 -9.66 -11.46
C VAL A 270 -9.72 -10.27 -10.44
N VAL A 271 -9.04 -11.31 -10.87
CA VAL A 271 -8.03 -11.99 -10.06
C VAL A 271 -6.70 -11.26 -10.22
N ILE A 272 -6.12 -10.82 -9.12
CA ILE A 272 -4.82 -10.14 -9.10
C ILE A 272 -3.71 -11.16 -9.38
N LYS A 273 -2.84 -10.82 -10.35
CA LYS A 273 -1.57 -11.52 -10.59
C LYS A 273 -0.42 -10.54 -10.46
N SER A 274 0.50 -10.80 -9.55
CA SER A 274 1.69 -9.97 -9.38
C SER A 274 2.53 -9.92 -10.65
N LEU A 275 3.00 -8.72 -11.01
CA LEU A 275 3.93 -8.50 -12.13
C LEU A 275 5.39 -8.49 -11.69
N GLU A 276 5.64 -8.22 -10.41
CA GLU A 276 6.99 -7.95 -9.89
C GLU A 276 7.97 -9.13 -10.07
N ALA A 277 7.45 -10.36 -10.04
CA ALA A 277 8.29 -11.55 -10.21
C ALA A 277 8.98 -11.64 -11.59
N ASN A 278 8.39 -11.04 -12.64
CA ASN A 278 8.86 -11.20 -14.02
C ASN A 278 9.28 -9.89 -14.70
N TYR A 279 8.71 -8.75 -14.28
CA TYR A 279 8.84 -7.48 -15.04
C TYR A 279 9.36 -6.31 -14.21
N GLY A 280 9.60 -6.51 -12.91
CA GLY A 280 9.96 -5.40 -12.01
C GLY A 280 8.80 -4.45 -11.75
N ARG A 281 9.10 -3.34 -11.10
CA ARG A 281 8.10 -2.32 -10.73
C ARG A 281 7.75 -1.43 -11.90
N VAL A 282 6.48 -1.37 -12.26
CA VAL A 282 5.95 -0.43 -13.26
C VAL A 282 5.23 0.70 -12.50
N PRO A 283 5.71 1.96 -12.59
CA PRO A 283 5.07 3.08 -11.90
C PRO A 283 3.60 3.23 -12.33
N GLY A 284 2.69 3.37 -11.37
CA GLY A 284 1.25 3.51 -11.61
C GLY A 284 0.50 2.20 -11.90
N ILE A 285 1.19 1.05 -11.80
CA ILE A 285 0.59 -0.29 -11.97
C ILE A 285 0.86 -1.12 -10.72
N THR A 286 -0.20 -1.66 -10.12
CA THR A 286 -0.11 -2.56 -8.95
C THR A 286 0.11 -4.01 -9.38
N ALA A 287 -0.58 -4.46 -10.42
CA ALA A 287 -0.64 -5.86 -10.81
C ALA A 287 -1.19 -6.02 -12.24
N ALA A 288 -1.33 -7.27 -12.68
CA ALA A 288 -2.08 -7.61 -13.87
C ALA A 288 -3.21 -8.58 -13.57
N THR A 289 -4.10 -8.74 -14.52
CA THR A 289 -5.14 -9.78 -14.53
C THR A 289 -5.31 -10.36 -15.92
N ILE A 290 -5.93 -11.51 -16.00
CA ILE A 290 -6.39 -12.09 -17.26
C ILE A 290 -7.90 -11.97 -17.28
N LEU A 291 -8.42 -11.26 -18.28
CA LEU A 291 -9.85 -11.09 -18.46
C LEU A 291 -10.49 -12.36 -19.05
N GLY A 292 -11.83 -12.45 -19.00
CA GLY A 292 -12.55 -13.61 -19.49
C GLY A 292 -12.38 -13.91 -21.01
N ASP A 293 -11.91 -12.92 -21.78
CA ASP A 293 -11.54 -13.06 -23.19
C ASP A 293 -10.08 -13.50 -23.41
N GLY A 294 -9.37 -13.83 -22.32
CA GLY A 294 -7.96 -14.25 -22.35
C GLY A 294 -6.95 -13.11 -22.45
N LYS A 295 -7.38 -11.86 -22.56
CA LYS A 295 -6.49 -10.71 -22.66
C LYS A 295 -5.94 -10.33 -21.30
N VAL A 296 -4.68 -9.91 -21.30
CA VAL A 296 -4.05 -9.32 -20.11
C VAL A 296 -4.53 -7.88 -19.95
N ALA A 297 -4.92 -7.51 -18.75
CA ALA A 297 -5.21 -6.14 -18.35
C ALA A 297 -4.36 -5.75 -17.15
N LEU A 298 -3.86 -4.52 -17.15
CA LEU A 298 -3.05 -4.00 -16.03
C LEU A 298 -3.97 -3.34 -15.00
N ILE A 299 -3.70 -3.58 -13.71
CA ILE A 299 -4.46 -2.99 -12.60
C ILE A 299 -3.74 -1.72 -12.16
N LEU A 300 -4.45 -0.60 -12.19
CA LEU A 300 -3.91 0.71 -11.86
C LEU A 300 -3.63 0.86 -10.36
N ASP A 301 -2.52 1.52 -10.05
CA ASP A 301 -2.21 2.08 -8.74
C ASP A 301 -2.50 3.59 -8.79
N VAL A 302 -3.71 3.97 -8.39
CA VAL A 302 -4.18 5.36 -8.46
C VAL A 302 -3.32 6.27 -7.58
N ASP A 303 -2.97 5.82 -6.38
CA ASP A 303 -2.16 6.59 -5.44
C ASP A 303 -0.75 6.83 -6.00
N ALA A 304 -0.08 5.78 -6.48
CA ALA A 304 1.25 5.89 -7.05
C ALA A 304 1.28 6.70 -8.35
N MET A 305 0.21 6.62 -9.17
CA MET A 305 0.10 7.37 -10.42
C MET A 305 -0.07 8.87 -10.17
N LEU A 306 -0.86 9.25 -9.15
CA LEU A 306 -1.23 10.63 -8.88
C LEU A 306 -0.31 11.36 -7.89
N SER A 307 0.51 10.62 -7.13
CA SER A 307 1.41 11.20 -6.12
C SER A 307 2.39 12.24 -6.68
N ARG A 308 2.77 12.14 -7.96
CA ARG A 308 3.62 13.13 -8.63
C ARG A 308 2.86 14.42 -8.96
N LYS A 309 1.60 14.30 -9.31
CA LYS A 309 0.75 15.42 -9.72
C LYS A 309 0.26 16.26 -8.55
N ALA A 310 0.10 15.64 -7.38
CA ALA A 310 -0.28 16.32 -6.16
C ALA A 310 0.74 17.39 -5.73
N ASN A 311 2.04 17.18 -6.03
CA ASN A 311 3.11 18.13 -5.71
C ASN A 311 3.20 19.33 -6.68
N ASP A 312 2.59 19.23 -7.87
CA ASP A 312 2.65 20.29 -8.90
C ASP A 312 1.41 21.20 -8.90
N LEU A 313 0.41 20.90 -8.07
CA LEU A 313 -0.83 21.68 -7.99
C LEU A 313 -0.74 22.72 -6.88
N PRO A 314 -1.10 23.99 -7.13
CA PRO A 314 -1.32 24.94 -6.07
C PRO A 314 -2.42 24.43 -5.15
N SER A 315 -2.23 24.54 -3.82
CA SER A 315 -3.21 24.14 -2.81
C SER A 315 -4.54 24.85 -3.04
N PHE A 316 -5.48 24.16 -3.68
CA PHE A 316 -6.82 24.65 -3.91
C PHE A 316 -7.72 24.14 -2.77
N THR A 317 -8.01 25.02 -1.83
CA THR A 317 -9.03 24.77 -0.81
C THR A 317 -10.39 25.15 -1.43
N PRO A 318 -11.32 24.21 -1.65
CA PRO A 318 -12.65 24.56 -2.12
C PRO A 318 -13.34 25.44 -1.07
N PRO A 319 -14.05 26.51 -1.46
CA PRO A 319 -14.87 27.27 -0.53
C PRO A 319 -15.95 26.35 0.06
N LEU A 320 -16.04 26.34 1.38
CA LEU A 320 -17.12 25.65 2.09
C LEU A 320 -18.49 26.14 1.55
N PRO A 321 -19.46 25.25 1.30
CA PRO A 321 -20.79 25.67 0.88
C PRO A 321 -21.37 26.54 1.99
N ASN A 322 -21.75 27.80 1.63
CA ASN A 322 -22.44 28.73 2.51
C ASN A 322 -23.69 28.04 3.07
N ALA A 323 -23.68 27.78 4.37
CA ALA A 323 -24.89 27.43 5.11
C ALA A 323 -25.88 28.58 4.88
N MET A 324 -26.96 28.32 4.14
CA MET A 324 -28.09 29.23 4.06
C MET A 324 -28.65 29.38 5.48
N ILE A 325 -28.32 30.52 6.08
CA ILE A 325 -28.99 30.98 7.29
C ILE A 325 -30.41 31.40 6.84
N HIS A 326 -31.40 30.54 7.04
CA HIS A 326 -32.78 30.92 7.02
C HIS A 326 -33.02 31.82 8.23
N THR A 327 -32.93 33.13 8.02
CA THR A 327 -33.56 34.12 8.91
C THR A 327 -35.07 34.04 8.67
N GLY A 328 -35.76 33.28 9.51
CA GLY A 328 -37.19 33.39 9.67
C GLY A 328 -37.50 34.74 10.28
N ALA A 329 -38.05 35.68 9.48
CA ALA A 329 -38.72 36.82 9.98
C ALA A 329 -40.18 36.44 10.27
N GLY A 330 -40.53 36.48 11.55
CA GLY A 330 -41.91 36.38 11.96
C GLY A 330 -42.68 37.70 11.67
N ALA A 331 -43.91 37.57 11.34
CA ALA A 331 -45.01 38.49 11.63
C ALA A 331 -46.27 37.64 11.81
#